data_b4b2d65616eb62205b4adedc21dfd2f9
#
_entry.id   b4b2d65616eb62205b4adedc21dfd2f9
#
_cell.length_a   1.000
_cell.length_b   1.000
_cell.length_c   1.000
_cell.angle_alpha   90.00
_cell.angle_beta   90.00
_cell.angle_gamma   90.00
#
_symmetry.space_group_name_H-M   'P 1'
#
loop_
_entity.id
_entity.type
_entity.pdbx_description
1 polymer ?
#
loop_
_entity_poly.entity_id
_entity_poly.type
_entity_poly.pdbx_seq_one_letter_code
_entity_poly.pdbx_strand_id
1 'polypeptide(L)'
;MASIHPPVCDFGWPAPDFNLVNVDGRSLSRDQLMGEKGLLVMFICNHCPYVKAILPRLVADCRELNSLGINSVAIMSNDPTVYPEDGFEHMQKIATELHFPFAYLVDPSQQVAKSYGAVCTPDFFGFNSQGQLQYRGRFDESRKETASHSSRDLFHAMRGIAETGVGPAEQIASIGCSMKWLED
;
A
#
# COMPACT_ATOMS: atom_id res chain seq x y z
N MET A 1 -11.03 17.51 3.07
CA MET A 1 -10.28 16.54 2.25
C MET A 1 -11.27 15.83 1.34
N ALA A 2 -11.07 15.89 0.03
CA ALA A 2 -11.90 15.18 -0.92
C ALA A 2 -11.56 13.67 -0.86
N SER A 3 -12.60 12.84 -0.85
CA SER A 3 -12.46 11.40 -0.98
C SER A 3 -12.48 11.05 -2.45
N ILE A 4 -11.53 10.22 -2.89
CA ILE A 4 -11.43 9.76 -4.27
C ILE A 4 -11.29 8.25 -4.33
N HIS A 5 -11.62 7.69 -5.48
CA HIS A 5 -11.48 6.26 -5.78
C HIS A 5 -10.45 6.05 -6.88
N PRO A 6 -9.53 5.07 -6.72
CA PRO A 6 -8.67 4.62 -7.80
C PRO A 6 -9.44 4.05 -8.99
N PRO A 7 -8.83 3.99 -10.19
CA PRO A 7 -9.38 3.25 -11.31
C PRO A 7 -9.42 1.75 -11.04
N VAL A 8 -10.11 1.02 -11.91
CA VAL A 8 -10.19 -0.45 -11.85
C VAL A 8 -8.83 -1.11 -12.11
N CYS A 9 -8.70 -2.38 -11.70
CA CYS A 9 -7.50 -3.17 -11.91
C CYS A 9 -7.21 -3.38 -13.40
N ASP A 10 -5.99 -3.02 -13.83
CA ASP A 10 -5.45 -3.35 -15.16
C ASP A 10 -4.66 -4.66 -15.05
N PHE A 11 -5.34 -5.78 -15.21
CA PHE A 11 -4.75 -7.11 -15.04
C PHE A 11 -3.54 -7.32 -15.96
N GLY A 12 -2.45 -7.79 -15.36
CA GLY A 12 -1.20 -8.05 -16.08
C GLY A 12 -0.29 -6.82 -16.24
N TRP A 13 -0.73 -5.64 -15.83
CA TRP A 13 0.13 -4.45 -15.87
C TRP A 13 1.41 -4.67 -15.06
N PRO A 14 2.58 -4.40 -15.65
CA PRO A 14 3.85 -4.67 -14.98
C PRO A 14 4.11 -3.66 -13.86
N ALA A 15 4.58 -4.14 -12.71
CA ALA A 15 4.95 -3.31 -11.60
C ALA A 15 6.09 -2.35 -11.98
N PRO A 16 5.92 -1.02 -11.86
CA PRO A 16 7.00 -0.07 -12.05
C PRO A 16 8.16 -0.30 -11.08
N ASP A 17 9.38 -0.05 -11.54
CA ASP A 17 10.56 -0.10 -10.68
C ASP A 17 10.57 1.06 -9.70
N PHE A 18 11.19 0.82 -8.54
CA PHE A 18 11.57 1.86 -7.60
C PHE A 18 12.83 1.46 -6.83
N ASN A 19 13.49 2.48 -6.29
CA ASN A 19 14.56 2.34 -5.32
C ASN A 19 14.46 3.51 -4.35
N LEU A 20 13.94 3.27 -3.16
CA LEU A 20 13.57 4.30 -2.19
C LEU A 20 14.18 4.04 -0.82
N VAL A 21 14.32 5.10 -0.03
CA VAL A 21 14.86 5.02 1.33
C VAL A 21 13.78 4.50 2.29
N ASN A 22 14.13 3.46 3.04
CA ASN A 22 13.32 2.89 4.11
C ASN A 22 13.52 3.68 5.42
N VAL A 23 12.60 3.56 6.34
CA VAL A 23 12.66 4.19 7.68
C VAL A 23 13.91 3.82 8.50
N ASP A 24 14.60 2.73 8.17
CA ASP A 24 15.89 2.34 8.76
C ASP A 24 17.11 2.97 8.06
N GLY A 25 16.88 3.81 7.04
CA GLY A 25 17.91 4.50 6.29
C GLY A 25 18.50 3.72 5.11
N ARG A 26 18.12 2.45 4.91
CA ARG A 26 18.58 1.65 3.75
C ARG A 26 17.76 1.98 2.51
N SER A 27 18.40 1.98 1.34
CA SER A 27 17.71 2.02 0.06
C SER A 27 17.27 0.61 -0.32
N LEU A 28 15.99 0.46 -0.67
CA LEU A 28 15.39 -0.82 -1.07
C LEU A 28 14.71 -0.67 -2.43
N SER A 29 14.99 -1.63 -3.31
CA SER A 29 14.37 -1.72 -4.62
C SER A 29 13.14 -2.62 -4.63
N ARG A 30 12.27 -2.46 -5.63
CA ARG A 30 11.15 -3.37 -5.86
C ARG A 30 11.59 -4.84 -5.91
N ASP A 31 12.66 -5.13 -6.64
CA ASP A 31 13.13 -6.51 -6.83
C ASP A 31 13.64 -7.14 -5.53
N GLN A 32 14.31 -6.36 -4.67
CA GLN A 32 14.72 -6.83 -3.34
C GLN A 32 13.52 -7.12 -2.42
N LEU A 33 12.39 -6.44 -2.64
CA LEU A 33 11.19 -6.59 -1.83
C LEU A 33 10.20 -7.61 -2.39
N MET A 34 10.40 -8.09 -3.63
CA MET A 34 9.53 -9.09 -4.23
C MET A 34 9.52 -10.38 -3.40
N GLY A 35 8.33 -10.81 -3.01
CA GLY A 35 8.13 -12.08 -2.33
C GLY A 35 8.10 -13.27 -3.31
N GLU A 36 8.28 -14.48 -2.79
CA GLU A 36 8.25 -15.71 -3.60
C GLU A 36 6.96 -15.85 -4.42
N LYS A 37 5.83 -15.43 -3.85
CA LYS A 37 4.49 -15.55 -4.46
C LYS A 37 3.93 -14.21 -4.96
N GLY A 38 4.53 -13.11 -4.61
CA GLY A 38 4.09 -11.78 -5.05
C GLY A 38 4.46 -10.65 -4.10
N LEU A 39 3.97 -9.46 -4.45
CA LEU A 39 4.24 -8.22 -3.73
C LEU A 39 2.96 -7.39 -3.60
N LEU A 40 2.69 -6.92 -2.40
CA LEU A 40 1.68 -5.92 -2.13
C LEU A 40 2.36 -4.55 -1.96
N VAL A 41 2.08 -3.62 -2.87
CA VAL A 41 2.53 -2.23 -2.79
C VAL A 41 1.38 -1.36 -2.29
N MET A 42 1.63 -0.58 -1.24
CA MET A 42 0.63 0.21 -0.55
C MET A 42 1.06 1.67 -0.49
N PHE A 43 0.31 2.58 -1.08
CA PHE A 43 0.49 4.01 -0.85
C PHE A 43 -0.32 4.41 0.37
N ILE A 44 0.37 4.74 1.45
CA ILE A 44 -0.23 5.16 2.72
C ILE A 44 0.46 6.42 3.25
N CYS A 45 -0.17 7.07 4.20
CA CYS A 45 0.42 8.18 4.94
C CYS A 45 -0.03 8.15 6.40
N ASN A 46 0.57 8.96 7.25
CA ASN A 46 0.34 8.88 8.69
C ASN A 46 -0.88 9.70 9.15
N HIS A 47 -1.24 10.78 8.44
CA HIS A 47 -2.33 11.66 8.85
C HIS A 47 -3.72 11.20 8.38
N CYS A 48 -3.81 10.37 7.34
CA CYS A 48 -5.07 10.04 6.67
C CYS A 48 -5.99 9.21 7.58
N PRO A 49 -7.24 9.66 7.85
CA PRO A 49 -8.16 8.91 8.68
C PRO A 49 -8.58 7.56 8.08
N TYR A 50 -8.60 7.43 6.75
CA TYR A 50 -8.85 6.15 6.08
C TYR A 50 -7.74 5.13 6.32
N VAL A 51 -6.48 5.59 6.41
CA VAL A 51 -5.34 4.73 6.77
C VAL A 51 -5.40 4.38 8.25
N LYS A 52 -5.60 5.38 9.12
CA LYS A 52 -5.67 5.16 10.59
C LYS A 52 -6.74 4.14 10.96
N ALA A 53 -7.89 4.15 10.28
CA ALA A 53 -9.00 3.22 10.56
C ALA A 53 -8.67 1.74 10.32
N ILE A 54 -7.71 1.46 9.44
CA ILE A 54 -7.37 0.07 9.04
C ILE A 54 -5.97 -0.37 9.50
N LEU A 55 -5.09 0.55 9.87
CA LEU A 55 -3.66 0.30 10.01
C LEU A 55 -3.29 -0.88 10.93
N PRO A 56 -3.86 -1.04 12.14
CA PRO A 56 -3.54 -2.20 12.98
C PRO A 56 -3.90 -3.54 12.34
N ARG A 57 -5.04 -3.60 11.63
CA ARG A 57 -5.49 -4.80 10.92
C ARG A 57 -4.67 -5.04 9.66
N LEU A 58 -4.30 -3.97 8.94
CA LEU A 58 -3.40 -4.05 7.78
C LEU A 58 -2.04 -4.64 8.17
N VAL A 59 -1.48 -4.21 9.30
CA VAL A 59 -0.23 -4.77 9.85
C VAL A 59 -0.38 -6.27 10.14
N ALA A 60 -1.48 -6.68 10.76
CA ALA A 60 -1.74 -8.09 11.06
C ALA A 60 -1.90 -8.91 9.77
N ASP A 61 -2.66 -8.41 8.79
CA ASP A 61 -2.87 -9.08 7.50
C ASP A 61 -1.56 -9.21 6.71
N CYS A 62 -0.74 -8.16 6.68
CA CYS A 62 0.57 -8.21 6.02
C CYS A 62 1.52 -9.22 6.67
N ARG A 63 1.47 -9.36 8.00
CA ARG A 63 2.26 -10.39 8.72
C ARG A 63 1.83 -11.79 8.33
N GLU A 64 0.54 -12.03 8.22
CA GLU A 64 -0.02 -13.32 7.77
C GLU A 64 0.31 -13.57 6.29
N LEU A 65 0.18 -12.58 5.41
CA LEU A 65 0.54 -12.68 3.99
C LEU A 65 2.02 -13.01 3.78
N ASN A 66 2.90 -12.47 4.62
CA ASN A 66 4.33 -12.78 4.55
C ASN A 66 4.59 -14.28 4.73
N SER A 67 3.87 -14.94 5.64
CA SER A 67 3.95 -16.38 5.83
C SER A 67 3.44 -17.20 4.63
N LEU A 68 2.67 -16.57 3.74
CA LEU A 68 2.16 -17.16 2.50
C LEU A 68 3.05 -16.86 1.28
N GLY A 69 4.18 -16.19 1.47
CA GLY A 69 5.11 -15.82 0.40
C GLY A 69 4.79 -14.50 -0.30
N ILE A 70 3.85 -13.72 0.20
CA ILE A 70 3.56 -12.36 -0.25
C ILE A 70 4.29 -11.37 0.66
N ASN A 71 5.26 -10.66 0.12
CA ASN A 71 5.85 -9.52 0.81
C ASN A 71 4.98 -8.28 0.62
N SER A 72 5.10 -7.34 1.54
CA SER A 72 4.40 -6.06 1.48
C SER A 72 5.40 -4.91 1.60
N VAL A 73 5.07 -3.79 1.00
CA VAL A 73 5.82 -2.53 1.12
C VAL A 73 4.83 -1.37 1.16
N ALA A 74 5.05 -0.45 2.10
CA ALA A 74 4.33 0.81 2.17
C ALA A 74 5.20 1.94 1.63
N ILE A 75 4.61 2.85 0.87
CA ILE A 75 5.28 4.01 0.28
C ILE A 75 4.51 5.27 0.68
N MET A 76 5.22 6.21 1.29
CA MET A 76 4.71 7.54 1.64
C MET A 76 5.21 8.54 0.61
N SER A 77 4.29 9.13 -0.15
CA SER A 77 4.59 10.05 -1.25
C SER A 77 3.93 11.43 -1.08
N ASN A 78 3.27 11.69 0.06
CA ASN A 78 2.68 13.01 0.31
C ASN A 78 3.75 14.06 0.59
N ASP A 79 3.44 15.30 0.26
CA ASP A 79 4.22 16.45 0.70
C ASP A 79 4.07 16.65 2.22
N PRO A 80 5.15 16.44 3.01
CA PRO A 80 5.09 16.57 4.47
C PRO A 80 4.99 18.03 4.94
N THR A 81 5.17 19.02 4.07
CA THR A 81 4.98 20.42 4.41
C THR A 81 3.50 20.76 4.63
N VAL A 82 2.60 20.03 3.94
CA VAL A 82 1.15 20.15 4.10
C VAL A 82 0.67 19.48 5.39
N TYR A 83 1.23 18.29 5.69
CA TYR A 83 0.93 17.54 6.90
C TYR A 83 2.24 17.04 7.53
N PRO A 84 2.77 17.74 8.55
CA PRO A 84 4.02 17.35 9.21
C PRO A 84 4.03 15.93 9.80
N GLU A 85 2.85 15.38 10.09
CA GLU A 85 2.68 13.97 10.53
C GLU A 85 3.17 12.96 9.48
N ASP A 86 3.27 13.35 8.20
CA ASP A 86 3.79 12.51 7.12
C ASP A 86 5.32 12.59 7.00
N GLY A 87 5.99 13.37 7.85
CA GLY A 87 7.43 13.48 7.86
C GLY A 87 8.15 12.19 8.27
N PHE A 88 9.42 12.07 7.87
CA PHE A 88 10.22 10.86 8.02
C PHE A 88 10.34 10.36 9.47
N GLU A 89 10.50 11.27 10.43
CA GLU A 89 10.57 10.91 11.86
C GLU A 89 9.26 10.27 12.36
N HIS A 90 8.12 10.77 11.90
CA HIS A 90 6.82 10.18 12.24
C HIS A 90 6.62 8.82 11.56
N MET A 91 7.14 8.63 10.34
CA MET A 91 7.16 7.32 9.68
C MET A 91 7.96 6.31 10.51
N GLN A 92 9.15 6.69 10.98
CA GLN A 92 10.00 5.84 11.84
C GLN A 92 9.28 5.48 13.14
N LYS A 93 8.64 6.46 13.77
CA LYS A 93 7.91 6.28 15.02
C LYS A 93 6.77 5.28 14.87
N ILE A 94 5.88 5.47 13.90
CA ILE A 94 4.71 4.60 13.72
C ILE A 94 5.11 3.18 13.29
N ALA A 95 6.13 3.04 12.45
CA ALA A 95 6.65 1.74 12.04
C ALA A 95 7.20 0.95 13.23
N THR A 96 7.87 1.64 14.16
CA THR A 96 8.39 1.04 15.40
C THR A 96 7.26 0.69 16.37
N GLU A 97 6.35 1.60 16.65
CA GLU A 97 5.25 1.43 17.61
C GLU A 97 4.30 0.30 17.22
N LEU A 98 4.00 0.16 15.94
CA LEU A 98 3.11 -0.88 15.42
C LEU A 98 3.85 -2.13 14.92
N HIS A 99 5.16 -2.18 15.09
CA HIS A 99 5.99 -3.32 14.65
C HIS A 99 5.71 -3.74 13.20
N PHE A 100 5.84 -2.80 12.26
CA PHE A 100 5.57 -3.05 10.85
C PHE A 100 6.33 -4.27 10.33
N PRO A 101 5.65 -5.27 9.78
CA PRO A 101 6.28 -6.44 9.16
C PRO A 101 6.74 -6.17 7.72
N PHE A 102 6.70 -4.93 7.27
CA PHE A 102 7.02 -4.48 5.92
C PHE A 102 7.89 -3.23 5.93
N ALA A 103 8.62 -3.01 4.85
CA ALA A 103 9.35 -1.77 4.62
C ALA A 103 8.37 -0.58 4.50
N TYR A 104 8.76 0.57 5.06
CA TYR A 104 8.03 1.82 4.92
C TYR A 104 8.94 2.86 4.26
N LEU A 105 8.74 3.07 2.97
CA LEU A 105 9.63 3.84 2.11
C LEU A 105 9.13 5.28 1.94
N VAL A 106 10.06 6.21 1.77
CA VAL A 106 9.74 7.60 1.43
C VAL A 106 10.01 7.87 -0.04
N ASP A 107 9.05 8.47 -0.74
CA ASP A 107 9.12 8.90 -2.15
C ASP A 107 9.03 10.44 -2.23
N PRO A 108 10.13 11.16 -1.89
CA PRO A 108 10.10 12.62 -1.79
C PRO A 108 9.92 13.31 -3.14
N SER A 109 10.28 12.66 -4.23
CA SER A 109 10.08 13.18 -5.59
C SER A 109 8.66 12.93 -6.13
N GLN A 110 7.90 12.05 -5.48
CA GLN A 110 6.57 11.59 -5.92
C GLN A 110 6.56 10.89 -7.28
N GLN A 111 7.74 10.60 -7.84
CA GLN A 111 7.83 9.95 -9.15
C GLN A 111 7.33 8.50 -9.10
N VAL A 112 7.55 7.80 -7.99
CA VAL A 112 7.07 6.43 -7.83
C VAL A 112 5.55 6.42 -7.75
N ALA A 113 4.93 7.27 -6.93
CA ALA A 113 3.48 7.40 -6.87
C ALA A 113 2.87 7.73 -8.25
N LYS A 114 3.50 8.66 -9.00
CA LYS A 114 3.07 9.01 -10.37
C LYS A 114 3.21 7.83 -11.32
N SER A 115 4.30 7.06 -11.27
CA SER A 115 4.51 5.89 -12.13
C SER A 115 3.53 4.76 -11.87
N TYR A 116 3.09 4.59 -10.63
CA TYR A 116 2.03 3.65 -10.25
C TYR A 116 0.63 4.17 -10.58
N GLY A 117 0.47 5.44 -10.86
CA GLY A 117 -0.84 6.06 -11.01
C GLY A 117 -1.62 6.07 -9.68
N ALA A 118 -0.91 6.18 -8.55
CA ALA A 118 -1.53 6.29 -7.23
C ALA A 118 -2.28 7.62 -7.13
N VAL A 119 -3.50 7.59 -6.59
CA VAL A 119 -4.38 8.76 -6.54
C VAL A 119 -4.80 9.14 -5.14
N CYS A 120 -4.75 8.20 -4.21
CA CYS A 120 -5.19 8.41 -2.82
C CYS A 120 -4.37 7.59 -1.82
N THR A 121 -4.63 7.81 -0.55
CA THR A 121 -4.17 6.95 0.54
C THR A 121 -5.38 6.49 1.35
N PRO A 122 -5.54 5.16 1.60
CA PRO A 122 -4.71 4.07 1.06
C PRO A 122 -5.03 3.76 -0.42
N ASP A 123 -4.01 3.38 -1.19
CA ASP A 123 -4.16 2.80 -2.54
C ASP A 123 -3.34 1.52 -2.61
N PHE A 124 -3.94 0.41 -2.99
CA PHE A 124 -3.34 -0.92 -2.92
C PHE A 124 -3.12 -1.52 -4.31
N PHE A 125 -1.92 -2.05 -4.53
CA PHE A 125 -1.51 -2.72 -5.76
C PHE A 125 -0.96 -4.10 -5.44
N GLY A 126 -1.70 -5.15 -5.78
CA GLY A 126 -1.31 -6.54 -5.57
C GLY A 126 -0.74 -7.17 -6.84
N PHE A 127 0.51 -7.59 -6.78
CA PHE A 127 1.23 -8.21 -7.90
C PHE A 127 1.50 -9.69 -7.61
N ASN A 128 1.44 -10.52 -8.65
CA ASN A 128 1.88 -11.91 -8.57
C ASN A 128 3.41 -12.03 -8.61
N SER A 129 3.93 -13.27 -8.54
CA SER A 129 5.37 -13.57 -8.56
C SER A 129 6.09 -13.10 -9.83
N GLN A 130 5.36 -12.82 -10.90
CA GLN A 130 5.88 -12.31 -12.18
C GLN A 130 5.84 -10.77 -12.26
N GLY A 131 5.43 -10.10 -11.18
CA GLY A 131 5.30 -8.65 -11.14
C GLY A 131 4.12 -8.11 -11.95
N GLN A 132 3.10 -8.92 -12.19
CA GLN A 132 1.90 -8.55 -12.92
C GLN A 132 0.79 -8.17 -11.96
N LEU A 133 0.13 -7.02 -12.20
CA LEU A 133 -0.98 -6.54 -11.37
C LEU A 133 -2.15 -7.51 -11.44
N GLN A 134 -2.65 -7.91 -10.27
CA GLN A 134 -3.76 -8.82 -10.10
C GLN A 134 -4.84 -8.29 -9.15
N TYR A 135 -4.51 -7.26 -8.37
CA TYR A 135 -5.44 -6.64 -7.45
C TYR A 135 -5.22 -5.13 -7.36
N ARG A 136 -6.27 -4.37 -7.54
CA ARG A 136 -6.34 -2.94 -7.22
C ARG A 136 -7.71 -2.65 -6.61
N GLY A 137 -7.84 -2.90 -5.33
CA GLY A 137 -9.10 -2.82 -4.61
C GLY A 137 -8.93 -2.34 -3.18
N ARG A 138 -10.04 -2.33 -2.46
CA ARG A 138 -10.08 -1.89 -1.07
C ARG A 138 -9.46 -2.90 -0.13
N PHE A 139 -9.11 -2.44 1.08
CA PHE A 139 -8.69 -3.29 2.19
C PHE A 139 -9.86 -4.13 2.71
N ASP A 140 -10.94 -3.45 3.08
CA ASP A 140 -12.23 -3.99 3.48
C ASP A 140 -13.31 -2.89 3.33
N GLU A 141 -14.45 -3.05 3.96
CA GLU A 141 -15.57 -2.10 3.94
C GLU A 141 -15.38 -0.86 4.83
N SER A 142 -14.28 -0.76 5.58
CA SER A 142 -13.97 0.39 6.43
C SER A 142 -13.77 1.66 5.59
N ARG A 143 -14.11 2.78 6.20
CA ARG A 143 -13.86 4.12 5.65
C ARG A 143 -13.00 4.92 6.61
N LYS A 144 -13.49 6.06 7.12
CA LYS A 144 -12.81 6.86 8.17
C LYS A 144 -12.92 6.22 9.55
N GLU A 145 -13.83 5.29 9.69
CA GLU A 145 -14.06 4.51 10.89
C GLU A 145 -13.93 3.02 10.56
N THR A 146 -13.46 2.25 11.53
CA THR A 146 -13.36 0.80 11.41
C THR A 146 -14.74 0.19 11.23
N ALA A 147 -14.91 -0.65 10.21
CA ALA A 147 -16.13 -1.42 10.03
C ALA A 147 -16.31 -2.43 11.19
N SER A 148 -17.56 -2.66 11.57
CA SER A 148 -17.92 -3.61 12.62
C SER A 148 -17.57 -5.06 12.29
N HIS A 149 -17.56 -5.37 10.99
CA HIS A 149 -17.17 -6.66 10.44
C HIS A 149 -16.16 -6.42 9.31
N SER A 150 -15.09 -7.20 9.31
CA SER A 150 -14.08 -7.10 8.24
C SER A 150 -14.26 -8.24 7.26
N SER A 151 -14.52 -7.88 6.00
CA SER A 151 -14.53 -8.83 4.87
C SER A 151 -13.14 -9.31 4.47
N ARG A 152 -12.06 -8.61 4.92
CA ARG A 152 -10.67 -8.90 4.57
C ARG A 152 -10.45 -9.05 3.06
N ASP A 153 -11.07 -8.17 2.25
CA ASP A 153 -11.06 -8.28 0.78
C ASP A 153 -9.63 -8.34 0.23
N LEU A 154 -8.75 -7.43 0.68
CA LEU A 154 -7.34 -7.41 0.29
C LEU A 154 -6.63 -8.72 0.65
N PHE A 155 -6.79 -9.19 1.88
CA PHE A 155 -6.15 -10.42 2.35
C PHE A 155 -6.55 -11.63 1.50
N HIS A 156 -7.85 -11.81 1.27
CA HIS A 156 -8.34 -12.94 0.46
C HIS A 156 -7.88 -12.86 -1.00
N ALA A 157 -7.83 -11.65 -1.58
CA ALA A 157 -7.31 -11.44 -2.92
C ALA A 157 -5.83 -11.82 -3.01
N MET A 158 -4.99 -11.33 -2.09
CA MET A 158 -3.56 -11.62 -2.08
C MET A 158 -3.26 -13.09 -1.79
N ARG A 159 -4.04 -13.73 -0.91
CA ARG A 159 -3.93 -15.19 -0.69
C ARG A 159 -4.26 -15.96 -1.96
N GLY A 160 -5.32 -15.60 -2.66
CA GLY A 160 -5.66 -16.21 -3.96
C GLY A 160 -4.55 -16.04 -5.00
N ILE A 161 -3.92 -14.86 -5.05
CA ILE A 161 -2.77 -14.61 -5.92
C ILE A 161 -1.58 -15.50 -5.54
N ALA A 162 -1.31 -15.70 -4.25
CA ALA A 162 -0.26 -16.60 -3.79
C ALA A 162 -0.51 -18.06 -4.20
N GLU A 163 -1.76 -18.49 -4.20
CA GLU A 163 -2.16 -19.86 -4.52
C GLU A 163 -2.22 -20.10 -6.04
N THR A 164 -2.71 -19.15 -6.82
CA THR A 164 -3.05 -19.34 -8.24
C THR A 164 -2.31 -18.42 -9.21
N GLY A 165 -1.68 -17.36 -8.73
CA GLY A 165 -1.07 -16.32 -9.56
C GLY A 165 -2.08 -15.32 -10.15
N VAL A 166 -3.37 -15.45 -9.82
CA VAL A 166 -4.48 -14.66 -10.39
C VAL A 166 -5.32 -14.06 -9.27
N GLY A 167 -5.67 -12.79 -9.42
CA GLY A 167 -6.57 -12.09 -8.51
C GLY A 167 -8.06 -12.32 -8.82
N PRO A 168 -8.97 -11.87 -7.93
CA PRO A 168 -10.40 -11.98 -8.16
C PRO A 168 -10.83 -11.15 -9.37
N ALA A 169 -11.75 -11.68 -10.16
CA ALA A 169 -12.28 -11.00 -11.36
C ALA A 169 -13.04 -9.72 -10.99
N GLU A 170 -13.79 -9.75 -9.89
CA GLU A 170 -14.52 -8.60 -9.37
C GLU A 170 -13.78 -7.99 -8.18
N GLN A 171 -13.55 -6.69 -8.23
CA GLN A 171 -12.83 -5.94 -7.20
C GLN A 171 -13.57 -4.65 -6.88
N ILE A 172 -13.61 -4.29 -5.60
CA ILE A 172 -14.20 -3.05 -5.13
C ILE A 172 -13.08 -2.05 -4.94
N ALA A 173 -13.17 -0.90 -5.61
CA ALA A 173 -12.16 0.15 -5.51
C ALA A 173 -11.95 0.62 -4.06
N SER A 174 -10.70 0.93 -3.73
CA SER A 174 -10.36 1.62 -2.48
C SER A 174 -11.04 2.99 -2.42
N ILE A 175 -11.08 3.58 -1.24
CA ILE A 175 -11.48 4.96 -1.01
C ILE A 175 -10.46 5.58 -0.06
N GLY A 176 -10.07 6.81 -0.35
CA GLY A 176 -9.08 7.48 0.49
C GLY A 176 -9.02 8.99 0.32
N CYS A 177 -8.11 9.59 1.06
CA CYS A 177 -7.76 10.99 0.89
C CYS A 177 -6.91 11.16 -0.37
N SER A 178 -7.16 12.21 -1.15
CA SER A 178 -6.31 12.54 -2.31
C SER A 178 -4.84 12.67 -1.91
N MET A 179 -3.94 12.23 -2.78
CA MET A 179 -2.50 12.46 -2.62
C MET A 179 -2.22 13.96 -2.49
N LYS A 180 -1.22 14.29 -1.65
CA LYS A 180 -0.75 15.67 -1.47
C LYS A 180 0.48 15.87 -2.34
N TRP A 181 0.21 16.34 -3.57
CA TRP A 181 1.26 16.59 -4.54
C TRP A 181 2.07 17.84 -4.18
N LEU A 182 3.37 17.81 -4.50
CA LEU A 182 4.20 19.01 -4.47
C LEU A 182 3.60 20.03 -5.44
N GLU A 183 3.59 21.29 -5.02
CA GLU A 183 3.27 22.40 -5.92
C GLU A 183 4.43 22.60 -6.90
N ASP A 184 4.11 22.82 -8.17
CA ASP A 184 5.09 23.10 -9.24
C ASP A 184 5.76 24.48 -9.05
#